data_d82691beb0480d11c9aa79f914f1965c
#
_entry.id   d82691beb0480d11c9aa79f914f1965c
#
_cell.length_a   1.000
_cell.length_b   1.000
_cell.length_c   1.000
_cell.angle_alpha   90.00
_cell.angle_beta   90.00
_cell.angle_gamma   90.00
#
_symmetry.space_group_name_H-M   'P 1'
#
loop_
_entity.id
_entity.type
_entity.pdbx_description
1 polymer ?
#
loop_
_entity_poly.entity_id
_entity_poly.type
_entity_poly.pdbx_seq_one_letter_code
_entity_poly.pdbx_strand_id
1 'polypeptide(L)'
;MNYKLLGKILGKIMILEGILMMAPLAISIIYKEYNKNVYSLGGVKNILAFAIPIVLLFIIGFALQFTKPQRKSLYQKEGFALVAMVWIVMTLFGAIPFVINRDIPNYIDACFEIMSGFTTTGASIIDDITLMSHSTLFWRSFSHWIGGMGILVFVLIFIPESKDGSAMHLLRAESPGPQVGKIVSKMRATARILYLIYLGMTVILASILMIGPLIDTNAALQATGIDYSGDKVFHALITAFGCAGTGGFGSIPNSLQYFTPFAQYTVSIALLLFGINFTMYYLILIGKIKDVFRSEEIKTYFSIIIAAVGLIFISLKLGGIIDSFAITQNYDTTEEAFRHSLFQVASILTTAGFSSTDYDVWPVLSKMVLVICMLMGAMAGSTAGGIKTSRIVIAVKGSYINIRKLINPRYVPKAKFEGKLLEEKTINDVFAFITMYAGVFVLAMLIISFDPVNGTTVIINSDAGAGREVTHGFFSNFSAVASCMSNIGPGFEAVGPYASFSGYNWFSTIILTLTMLIGRLEILPVFILFSPRTWKKI
;
A
#
# COMPACT_ATOMS: atom_id res chain seq x y z
N MET A 1 -1.79 16.43 27.36
CA MET A 1 -0.97 16.01 26.23
C MET A 1 0.41 16.68 26.28
N ASN A 2 1.49 15.98 25.96
CA ASN A 2 2.85 16.51 26.03
C ASN A 2 3.31 17.01 24.66
N TYR A 3 2.82 18.19 24.26
CA TYR A 3 3.12 18.80 22.94
C TYR A 3 4.62 18.94 22.67
N LYS A 4 5.43 19.25 23.71
CA LYS A 4 6.89 19.39 23.55
C LYS A 4 7.56 18.05 23.20
N LEU A 5 7.09 16.94 23.77
CA LEU A 5 7.61 15.61 23.45
C LEU A 5 7.18 15.18 22.04
N LEU A 6 5.91 15.42 21.68
CA LEU A 6 5.39 15.14 20.35
C LEU A 6 6.16 15.92 19.28
N GLY A 7 6.32 17.25 19.47
CA GLY A 7 7.13 18.08 18.56
C GLY A 7 8.56 17.60 18.41
N LYS A 8 9.21 17.18 19.53
CA LYS A 8 10.58 16.65 19.48
C LYS A 8 10.70 15.36 18.68
N ILE A 9 9.72 14.44 18.79
CA ILE A 9 9.72 13.20 18.02
C ILE A 9 9.40 13.51 16.55
N LEU A 10 8.42 14.37 16.30
CA LEU A 10 8.05 14.80 14.94
C LEU A 10 9.26 15.46 14.24
N GLY A 11 10.01 16.34 14.95
CA GLY A 11 11.22 16.94 14.40
C GLY A 11 12.29 15.92 14.01
N LYS A 12 12.44 14.81 14.75
CA LYS A 12 13.36 13.72 14.34
C LYS A 12 12.91 13.05 13.05
N ILE A 13 11.60 12.87 12.89
CA ILE A 13 11.03 12.25 11.70
C ILE A 13 11.19 13.17 10.49
N MET A 14 10.98 14.48 10.66
CA MET A 14 11.20 15.46 9.60
C MET A 14 12.67 15.47 9.15
N ILE A 15 13.64 15.41 10.08
CA ILE A 15 15.05 15.30 9.73
C ILE A 15 15.31 13.99 8.96
N LEU A 16 14.71 12.89 9.38
CA LEU A 16 14.83 11.61 8.70
C LEU A 16 14.26 11.67 7.27
N GLU A 17 13.08 12.26 7.09
CA GLU A 17 12.47 12.46 5.77
C GLU A 17 13.39 13.30 4.87
N GLY A 18 13.96 14.38 5.40
CA GLY A 18 14.95 15.19 4.68
C GLY A 18 16.16 14.37 4.22
N ILE A 19 16.68 13.46 5.06
CA ILE A 19 17.76 12.53 4.70
C ILE A 19 17.30 11.57 3.59
N LEU A 20 16.12 11.01 3.68
CA LEU A 20 15.58 10.09 2.67
C LEU A 20 15.35 10.79 1.32
N MET A 21 14.93 12.05 1.33
CA MET A 21 14.79 12.86 0.11
C MET A 21 16.12 13.20 -0.59
N MET A 22 17.26 12.98 0.06
CA MET A 22 18.56 13.10 -0.61
C MET A 22 18.78 12.01 -1.66
N ALA A 23 18.10 10.85 -1.56
CA ALA A 23 18.22 9.80 -2.55
C ALA A 23 17.62 10.20 -3.92
N PRO A 24 16.36 10.68 -4.04
CA PRO A 24 15.86 11.19 -5.31
C PRO A 24 16.62 12.43 -5.81
N LEU A 25 17.14 13.28 -4.93
CA LEU A 25 18.04 14.37 -5.33
C LEU A 25 19.31 13.84 -6.02
N ALA A 26 19.91 12.77 -5.49
CA ALA A 26 21.06 12.13 -6.13
C ALA A 26 20.69 11.53 -7.51
N ILE A 27 19.51 10.95 -7.65
CA ILE A 27 18.99 10.45 -8.96
C ILE A 27 18.87 11.60 -9.95
N SER A 28 18.33 12.75 -9.55
CA SER A 28 18.25 13.95 -10.41
C SER A 28 19.61 14.39 -10.94
N ILE A 29 20.67 14.28 -10.13
CA ILE A 29 22.05 14.60 -10.52
C ILE A 29 22.61 13.53 -11.46
N ILE A 30 22.42 12.24 -11.18
CA ILE A 30 22.91 11.12 -12.00
C ILE A 30 22.32 11.17 -13.40
N TYR A 31 21.01 11.40 -13.51
CA TYR A 31 20.31 11.50 -14.80
C TYR A 31 20.45 12.86 -15.46
N LYS A 32 21.24 13.79 -14.89
CA LYS A 32 21.51 15.13 -15.42
C LYS A 32 20.23 15.89 -15.77
N GLU A 33 19.20 15.74 -14.95
CA GLU A 33 17.89 16.34 -15.19
C GLU A 33 17.93 17.87 -15.20
N TYR A 34 18.98 18.47 -14.62
CA TYR A 34 19.24 19.91 -14.66
C TYR A 34 19.50 20.45 -16.08
N ASN A 35 19.85 19.58 -17.05
CA ASN A 35 20.08 19.95 -18.47
C ASN A 35 18.86 19.77 -19.37
N LYS A 36 17.79 19.14 -18.87
CA LYS A 36 16.59 18.88 -19.70
C LYS A 36 15.68 20.10 -19.69
N ASN A 37 15.58 20.77 -20.86
CA ASN A 37 14.61 21.85 -21.12
C ASN A 37 13.18 21.29 -21.34
N VAL A 38 12.72 20.36 -20.54
CA VAL A 38 11.40 19.72 -20.75
C VAL A 38 10.26 20.68 -20.42
N TYR A 39 10.48 21.64 -19.55
CA TYR A 39 9.49 22.69 -19.25
C TYR A 39 10.21 24.04 -19.10
N SER A 40 9.76 25.05 -19.77
CA SER A 40 10.27 26.42 -20.03
C SER A 40 10.89 27.25 -18.88
N LEU A 41 11.35 26.69 -17.79
CA LEU A 41 11.93 27.40 -16.63
C LEU A 41 13.30 26.88 -16.17
N GLY A 42 14.09 26.25 -17.06
CA GLY A 42 15.50 25.91 -16.81
C GLY A 42 15.72 24.71 -15.89
N GLY A 43 16.66 23.84 -16.23
CA GLY A 43 16.98 22.55 -15.60
C GLY A 43 17.37 22.57 -14.12
N VAL A 44 17.52 23.73 -13.48
CA VAL A 44 17.76 23.89 -12.03
C VAL A 44 16.54 23.49 -11.21
N LYS A 45 15.32 23.42 -11.80
CA LYS A 45 14.10 23.12 -11.06
C LYS A 45 14.10 21.75 -10.39
N ASN A 46 14.55 20.70 -11.08
CA ASN A 46 14.52 19.35 -10.54
C ASN A 46 15.41 19.19 -9.30
N ILE A 47 16.54 19.90 -9.27
CA ILE A 47 17.37 19.97 -8.06
C ILE A 47 16.68 20.78 -6.97
N LEU A 48 16.12 21.95 -7.29
CA LEU A 48 15.42 22.79 -6.33
C LEU A 48 14.16 22.12 -5.78
N ALA A 49 13.49 21.30 -6.57
CA ALA A 49 12.30 20.56 -6.18
C ALA A 49 12.55 19.68 -4.93
N PHE A 50 13.71 19.07 -4.84
CA PHE A 50 14.11 18.30 -3.66
C PHE A 50 14.92 19.12 -2.64
N ALA A 51 15.78 20.04 -3.07
CA ALA A 51 16.60 20.83 -2.15
C ALA A 51 15.76 21.72 -1.21
N ILE A 52 14.71 22.36 -1.73
CA ILE A 52 13.84 23.23 -0.93
C ILE A 52 13.18 22.47 0.22
N PRO A 53 12.42 21.38 0.00
CA PRO A 53 11.79 20.64 1.10
C PRO A 53 12.83 20.03 2.05
N ILE A 54 13.99 19.56 1.58
CA ILE A 54 15.09 19.07 2.44
C ILE A 54 15.52 20.16 3.42
N VAL A 55 15.80 21.36 2.92
CA VAL A 55 16.24 22.50 3.76
C VAL A 55 15.13 22.86 4.76
N LEU A 56 13.87 22.95 4.33
CA LEU A 56 12.74 23.23 5.22
C LEU A 56 12.59 22.17 6.31
N LEU A 57 12.68 20.90 5.95
CA LEU A 57 12.59 19.78 6.89
C LEU A 57 13.71 19.81 7.92
N PHE A 58 14.95 20.15 7.52
CA PHE A 58 16.05 20.30 8.46
C PHE A 58 15.87 21.52 9.38
N ILE A 59 15.50 22.69 8.84
CA ILE A 59 15.28 23.90 9.65
C ILE A 59 14.22 23.64 10.71
N ILE A 60 13.03 23.17 10.30
CA ILE A 60 11.91 22.93 11.22
C ILE A 60 12.24 21.76 12.15
N GLY A 61 12.79 20.67 11.61
CA GLY A 61 13.17 19.49 12.37
C GLY A 61 14.19 19.79 13.47
N PHE A 62 15.24 20.56 13.18
CA PHE A 62 16.22 20.99 14.18
C PHE A 62 15.61 21.98 15.18
N ALA A 63 14.80 22.95 14.74
CA ALA A 63 14.12 23.87 15.64
C ALA A 63 13.27 23.12 16.69
N LEU A 64 12.58 22.06 16.28
CA LEU A 64 11.79 21.22 17.20
C LEU A 64 12.65 20.41 18.19
N GLN A 65 13.93 20.13 17.89
CA GLN A 65 14.83 19.43 18.84
C GLN A 65 15.18 20.27 20.06
N PHE A 66 15.17 21.61 19.97
CA PHE A 66 15.45 22.49 21.11
C PHE A 66 14.32 22.50 22.15
N THR A 67 13.16 21.91 21.85
CA THR A 67 12.06 21.80 22.81
C THR A 67 12.47 20.89 23.98
N LYS A 68 12.29 21.36 25.21
CA LYS A 68 12.57 20.59 26.44
C LYS A 68 11.26 20.01 26.99
N PRO A 69 10.98 18.70 26.80
CA PRO A 69 9.78 18.09 27.35
C PRO A 69 9.91 17.90 28.86
N GLN A 70 8.84 18.19 29.59
CA GLN A 70 8.75 18.01 31.03
C GLN A 70 8.79 16.53 31.44
N ARG A 71 8.28 15.65 30.56
CA ARG A 71 8.17 14.20 30.75
C ARG A 71 8.71 13.50 29.51
N LYS A 72 9.42 12.40 29.69
CA LYS A 72 10.02 11.60 28.60
C LYS A 72 9.16 10.41 28.18
N SER A 73 8.15 10.02 29.00
CA SER A 73 7.25 8.90 28.72
C SER A 73 6.11 9.33 27.79
N LEU A 74 5.75 8.47 26.85
CA LEU A 74 4.64 8.65 25.91
C LEU A 74 3.46 7.76 26.37
N TYR A 75 2.28 8.34 26.55
CA TYR A 75 1.07 7.57 26.81
C TYR A 75 0.47 7.02 25.50
N GLN A 76 -0.35 5.97 25.62
CA GLN A 76 -0.96 5.30 24.47
C GLN A 76 -1.72 6.26 23.55
N LYS A 77 -2.55 7.17 24.11
CA LYS A 77 -3.29 8.17 23.33
C LYS A 77 -2.38 9.15 22.58
N GLU A 78 -1.25 9.52 23.19
CA GLU A 78 -0.23 10.39 22.58
C GLU A 78 0.51 9.67 21.45
N GLY A 79 0.72 8.35 21.60
CA GLY A 79 1.30 7.49 20.57
C GLY A 79 0.40 7.43 19.32
N PHE A 80 -0.89 7.16 19.49
CA PHE A 80 -1.83 7.13 18.37
C PHE A 80 -1.92 8.47 17.63
N ALA A 81 -2.04 9.58 18.37
CA ALA A 81 -2.07 10.91 17.75
C ALA A 81 -0.75 11.24 17.02
N LEU A 82 0.39 10.86 17.60
CA LEU A 82 1.70 11.06 16.96
C LEU A 82 1.80 10.31 15.63
N VAL A 83 1.36 9.04 15.60
CA VAL A 83 1.37 8.24 14.37
C VAL A 83 0.64 8.96 13.26
N ALA A 84 -0.62 9.34 13.48
CA ALA A 84 -1.40 10.01 12.45
C ALA A 84 -0.79 11.37 12.03
N MET A 85 -0.26 12.17 12.97
CA MET A 85 0.42 13.43 12.65
C MET A 85 1.67 13.23 11.79
N VAL A 86 2.44 12.17 12.05
CA VAL A 86 3.65 11.85 11.27
C VAL A 86 3.29 11.63 9.81
N TRP A 87 2.29 10.81 9.53
CA TRP A 87 1.85 10.53 8.16
C TRP A 87 1.38 11.79 7.45
N ILE A 88 0.60 12.64 8.12
CA ILE A 88 0.14 13.91 7.56
C ILE A 88 1.33 14.83 7.25
N VAL A 89 2.27 15.01 8.19
CA VAL A 89 3.42 15.90 7.99
C VAL A 89 4.31 15.40 6.86
N MET A 90 4.63 14.11 6.82
CA MET A 90 5.42 13.53 5.72
C MET A 90 4.72 13.71 4.37
N THR A 91 3.40 13.57 4.30
CA THR A 91 2.65 13.83 3.08
C THR A 91 2.77 15.28 2.63
N LEU A 92 2.63 16.24 3.56
CA LEU A 92 2.71 17.67 3.21
C LEU A 92 4.08 18.06 2.67
N PHE A 93 5.17 17.59 3.24
CA PHE A 93 6.51 17.91 2.73
C PHE A 93 6.90 17.05 1.53
N GLY A 94 6.52 15.78 1.53
CA GLY A 94 6.78 14.86 0.42
C GLY A 94 6.07 15.20 -0.89
N ALA A 95 4.98 15.99 -0.84
CA ALA A 95 4.26 16.48 -2.01
C ALA A 95 4.96 17.65 -2.73
N ILE A 96 5.80 18.42 -2.03
CA ILE A 96 6.42 19.64 -2.57
C ILE A 96 7.22 19.40 -3.87
N PRO A 97 8.02 18.33 -4.00
CA PRO A 97 8.77 18.07 -5.24
C PRO A 97 7.90 17.99 -6.50
N PHE A 98 6.74 17.33 -6.42
CA PHE A 98 5.83 17.19 -7.56
C PHE A 98 5.28 18.53 -8.06
N VAL A 99 4.98 19.44 -7.13
CA VAL A 99 4.47 20.77 -7.45
C VAL A 99 5.56 21.68 -8.03
N ILE A 100 6.76 21.66 -7.47
CA ILE A 100 7.89 22.46 -7.97
C ILE A 100 8.31 21.99 -9.36
N ASN A 101 8.40 20.68 -9.59
CA ASN A 101 8.68 20.10 -10.90
C ASN A 101 7.55 20.30 -11.90
N ARG A 102 6.34 20.61 -11.42
CA ARG A 102 5.10 20.66 -12.19
C ARG A 102 4.67 19.31 -12.79
N ASP A 103 5.14 18.22 -12.25
CA ASP A 103 4.63 16.89 -12.59
C ASP A 103 3.17 16.77 -12.15
N ILE A 104 2.84 17.36 -10.98
CA ILE A 104 1.48 17.50 -10.45
C ILE A 104 1.34 18.95 -9.97
N PRO A 105 0.75 19.86 -10.78
CA PRO A 105 0.68 21.28 -10.44
C PRO A 105 -0.19 21.60 -9.21
N ASN A 106 -1.25 20.82 -9.00
CA ASN A 106 -2.16 21.00 -7.87
C ASN A 106 -1.59 20.36 -6.61
N TYR A 107 -1.47 21.13 -5.52
CA TYR A 107 -0.90 20.63 -4.26
C TYR A 107 -1.76 19.55 -3.58
N ILE A 108 -3.08 19.58 -3.72
CA ILE A 108 -3.98 18.56 -3.17
C ILE A 108 -3.75 17.23 -3.89
N ASP A 109 -3.63 17.27 -5.19
CA ASP A 109 -3.36 16.11 -6.03
C ASP A 109 -1.96 15.53 -5.75
N ALA A 110 -0.96 16.40 -5.54
CA ALA A 110 0.37 15.99 -5.11
C ALA A 110 0.36 15.33 -3.71
N CYS A 111 -0.49 15.83 -2.79
CA CYS A 111 -0.69 15.18 -1.49
C CYS A 111 -1.37 13.82 -1.63
N PHE A 112 -2.33 13.67 -2.54
CA PHE A 112 -2.96 12.38 -2.85
C PHE A 112 -1.92 11.37 -3.33
N GLU A 113 -1.10 11.76 -4.32
CA GLU A 113 -0.08 10.89 -4.91
C GLU A 113 0.94 10.41 -3.89
N ILE A 114 1.48 11.33 -3.08
CA ILE A 114 2.50 10.96 -2.09
C ILE A 114 1.90 10.26 -0.84
N MET A 115 0.65 10.58 -0.46
CA MET A 115 -0.06 9.81 0.57
C MET A 115 -0.26 8.39 0.08
N SER A 116 -0.68 8.20 -1.18
CA SER A 116 -0.77 6.89 -1.83
C SER A 116 0.59 6.19 -1.81
N GLY A 117 1.68 6.92 -2.04
CA GLY A 117 3.04 6.42 -1.90
C GLY A 117 3.34 5.91 -0.50
N PHE A 118 3.25 6.74 0.51
CA PHE A 118 3.58 6.37 1.88
C PHE A 118 2.65 5.31 2.46
N THR A 119 1.34 5.39 2.19
CA THR A 119 0.38 4.36 2.65
C THR A 119 0.44 3.07 1.86
N THR A 120 1.35 3.00 0.88
CA THR A 120 1.52 1.85 -0.02
C THR A 120 0.22 1.45 -0.74
N THR A 121 -0.55 2.47 -1.13
CA THR A 121 -1.83 2.27 -1.82
C THR A 121 -1.62 2.03 -3.32
N GLY A 122 -0.80 2.87 -3.99
CA GLY A 122 -0.58 2.78 -5.43
C GLY A 122 -1.67 3.43 -6.30
N ALA A 123 -2.68 4.06 -5.71
CA ALA A 123 -3.65 4.88 -6.44
C ALA A 123 -2.94 6.12 -7.01
N SER A 124 -3.07 6.37 -8.31
CA SER A 124 -2.39 7.47 -8.99
C SER A 124 -3.39 8.48 -9.53
N ILE A 125 -3.02 9.75 -9.39
CA ILE A 125 -3.74 10.87 -10.01
C ILE A 125 -3.09 11.29 -11.34
N ILE A 126 -2.02 10.63 -11.73
CA ILE A 126 -1.23 10.94 -12.93
C ILE A 126 -1.78 10.13 -14.10
N ASP A 127 -2.15 10.81 -15.18
CA ASP A 127 -2.67 10.17 -16.38
C ASP A 127 -1.53 9.60 -17.25
N ASP A 128 -0.42 10.34 -17.34
CA ASP A 128 0.75 9.94 -18.15
C ASP A 128 2.04 10.06 -17.35
N ILE A 129 2.56 8.90 -16.92
CA ILE A 129 3.81 8.83 -16.16
C ILE A 129 5.07 9.05 -17.01
N THR A 130 4.97 9.03 -18.35
CA THR A 130 6.12 9.22 -19.25
C THR A 130 6.65 10.65 -19.21
N LEU A 131 5.82 11.58 -18.78
CA LEU A 131 6.17 13.00 -18.63
C LEU A 131 6.94 13.31 -17.36
N MET A 132 6.98 12.38 -16.40
CA MET A 132 7.64 12.57 -15.11
C MET A 132 9.16 12.47 -15.20
N SER A 133 9.86 13.20 -14.32
CA SER A 133 11.30 13.06 -14.15
C SER A 133 11.65 11.74 -13.43
N HIS A 134 12.87 11.21 -13.69
CA HIS A 134 13.34 10.00 -12.98
C HIS A 134 13.41 10.21 -11.47
N SER A 135 13.75 11.41 -11.03
CA SER A 135 13.84 11.73 -9.60
C SER A 135 12.46 11.68 -8.92
N THR A 136 11.40 12.18 -9.54
CA THR A 136 10.03 12.11 -9.01
C THR A 136 9.43 10.72 -9.11
N LEU A 137 9.68 9.98 -10.21
CA LEU A 137 9.32 8.55 -10.32
C LEU A 137 10.01 7.70 -9.25
N PHE A 138 11.30 7.99 -8.99
CA PHE A 138 12.04 7.31 -7.92
C PHE A 138 11.43 7.64 -6.55
N TRP A 139 11.16 8.93 -6.24
CA TRP A 139 10.57 9.34 -4.96
C TRP A 139 9.21 8.68 -4.72
N ARG A 140 8.39 8.63 -5.73
CA ARG A 140 7.08 7.98 -5.74
C ARG A 140 7.18 6.51 -5.32
N SER A 141 8.06 5.73 -5.96
CA SER A 141 8.24 4.31 -5.64
C SER A 141 9.04 4.07 -4.37
N PHE A 142 10.00 4.94 -4.04
CA PHE A 142 10.76 4.87 -2.80
C PHE A 142 9.88 5.15 -1.58
N SER A 143 8.86 6.00 -1.72
CA SER A 143 7.86 6.21 -0.66
C SER A 143 7.12 4.92 -0.30
N HIS A 144 6.83 4.02 -1.25
CA HIS A 144 6.30 2.69 -0.96
C HIS A 144 7.24 1.86 -0.10
N TRP A 145 8.53 1.88 -0.44
CA TRP A 145 9.52 1.14 0.34
C TRP A 145 9.63 1.66 1.77
N ILE A 146 9.59 2.98 1.96
CA ILE A 146 9.58 3.61 3.30
C ILE A 146 8.30 3.24 4.06
N GLY A 147 7.13 3.30 3.40
CA GLY A 147 5.83 3.05 4.00
C GLY A 147 5.55 1.58 4.31
N GLY A 148 6.14 0.63 3.55
CA GLY A 148 5.84 -0.80 3.64
C GLY A 148 6.04 -1.40 5.02
N MET A 149 7.19 -1.14 5.65
CA MET A 149 7.47 -1.61 7.02
C MET A 149 6.98 -0.65 8.12
N GLY A 150 6.30 0.42 7.73
CA GLY A 150 5.83 1.43 8.67
C GLY A 150 6.92 2.42 9.11
N ILE A 151 6.59 3.69 9.01
CA ILE A 151 7.52 4.79 9.27
C ILE A 151 8.00 4.78 10.71
N LEU A 152 7.10 4.50 11.67
CA LEU A 152 7.44 4.52 13.09
C LEU A 152 8.23 3.28 13.53
N VAL A 153 8.04 2.12 12.91
CA VAL A 153 8.89 0.95 13.15
C VAL A 153 10.33 1.27 12.72
N PHE A 154 10.50 1.97 11.60
CA PHE A 154 11.80 2.48 11.16
C PHE A 154 12.38 3.47 12.17
N VAL A 155 11.58 4.41 12.66
CA VAL A 155 11.98 5.39 13.66
C VAL A 155 12.34 4.76 15.01
N LEU A 156 11.71 3.64 15.40
CA LEU A 156 12.04 2.91 16.62
C LEU A 156 13.51 2.40 16.65
N ILE A 157 14.13 2.21 15.48
CA ILE A 157 15.55 1.84 15.39
C ILE A 157 16.44 2.95 15.96
N PHE A 158 16.04 4.21 15.78
CA PHE A 158 16.83 5.41 16.13
C PHE A 158 16.42 6.06 17.46
N ILE A 159 15.22 5.78 17.99
CA ILE A 159 14.79 6.34 19.28
C ILE A 159 15.44 5.57 20.43
N PRO A 160 16.01 6.25 21.45
CA PRO A 160 16.54 5.60 22.63
C PRO A 160 15.48 4.79 23.37
N GLU A 161 15.84 3.60 23.87
CA GLU A 161 14.94 2.80 24.71
C GLU A 161 14.62 3.57 25.98
N SER A 162 13.33 3.86 26.18
CA SER A 162 12.82 4.30 27.48
C SER A 162 12.38 3.08 28.29
N LYS A 163 12.67 3.07 29.58
CA LYS A 163 12.23 1.99 30.50
C LYS A 163 10.69 1.92 30.62
N ASP A 164 9.98 2.92 30.11
CA ASP A 164 8.56 3.18 30.36
C ASP A 164 7.60 2.57 29.32
N GLY A 165 8.04 1.65 28.45
CA GLY A 165 7.16 0.99 27.48
C GLY A 165 6.67 1.83 26.30
N SER A 166 7.11 3.09 26.15
CA SER A 166 6.68 4.02 25.08
C SER A 166 6.85 3.44 23.67
N ALA A 167 7.93 2.68 23.44
CA ALA A 167 8.18 2.01 22.15
C ALA A 167 7.11 0.95 21.81
N MET A 168 6.54 0.28 22.84
CA MET A 168 5.46 -0.69 22.64
C MET A 168 4.17 -0.01 22.20
N HIS A 169 3.86 1.17 22.72
CA HIS A 169 2.67 1.92 22.32
C HIS A 169 2.75 2.39 20.87
N LEU A 170 3.93 2.81 20.41
CA LEU A 170 4.16 3.20 19.01
C LEU A 170 4.04 2.00 18.06
N LEU A 171 4.67 0.87 18.40
CA LEU A 171 4.59 -0.33 17.57
C LEU A 171 3.14 -0.85 17.46
N ARG A 172 2.40 -0.87 18.57
CA ARG A 172 1.00 -1.28 18.56
C ARG A 172 0.09 -0.32 17.79
N ALA A 173 0.46 0.95 17.72
CA ALA A 173 -0.30 1.96 17.00
C ALA A 173 -0.13 1.83 15.47
N GLU A 174 1.02 1.35 15.00
CA GLU A 174 1.33 1.22 13.57
C GLU A 174 1.16 -0.21 13.04
N SER A 175 1.27 -1.20 13.92
CA SER A 175 1.05 -2.62 13.56
C SER A 175 0.04 -3.24 14.53
N PRO A 176 -1.21 -2.78 14.52
CA PRO A 176 -2.26 -3.35 15.32
C PRO A 176 -2.66 -4.71 14.74
N GLY A 177 -2.49 -5.74 15.50
CA GLY A 177 -2.89 -7.11 15.16
C GLY A 177 -3.12 -7.91 16.43
N PRO A 178 -3.90 -9.02 16.38
CA PRO A 178 -4.20 -9.83 17.54
C PRO A 178 -2.96 -10.47 18.18
N GLN A 179 -1.80 -10.42 17.53
CA GLN A 179 -0.56 -11.04 18.02
C GLN A 179 0.70 -10.20 17.76
N VAL A 180 0.84 -9.07 18.43
CA VAL A 180 2.16 -8.45 18.55
C VAL A 180 2.92 -9.15 19.69
N GLY A 181 3.43 -10.35 19.42
CA GLY A 181 4.36 -11.05 20.30
C GLY A 181 5.73 -10.38 20.27
N LYS A 182 6.42 -10.32 21.40
CA LYS A 182 7.85 -9.94 21.42
C LYS A 182 8.65 -11.05 20.74
N ILE A 183 9.27 -10.74 19.60
CA ILE A 183 10.20 -11.66 18.93
C ILE A 183 11.48 -11.81 19.78
N VAL A 184 11.94 -10.70 20.35
CA VAL A 184 13.12 -10.61 21.22
C VAL A 184 12.75 -9.77 22.45
N SER A 185 13.49 -9.91 23.53
CA SER A 185 13.26 -9.16 24.78
C SER A 185 13.27 -7.63 24.61
N LYS A 186 13.98 -7.13 23.60
CA LYS A 186 14.10 -5.70 23.28
C LYS A 186 13.40 -5.34 21.99
N MET A 187 12.47 -4.41 22.03
CA MET A 187 11.66 -3.96 20.87
C MET A 187 12.50 -3.43 19.72
N ARG A 188 13.58 -2.69 20.02
CA ARG A 188 14.51 -2.17 19.02
C ARG A 188 15.23 -3.30 18.25
N ALA A 189 15.62 -4.37 18.95
CA ALA A 189 16.24 -5.53 18.31
C ALA A 189 15.25 -6.21 17.36
N THR A 190 13.99 -6.34 17.77
CA THR A 190 12.91 -6.85 16.91
C THR A 190 12.76 -6.01 15.65
N ALA A 191 12.59 -4.69 15.79
CA ALA A 191 12.45 -3.78 14.63
C ALA A 191 13.65 -3.88 13.69
N ARG A 192 14.89 -3.91 14.23
CA ARG A 192 16.11 -4.01 13.43
C ARG A 192 16.17 -5.31 12.62
N ILE A 193 15.83 -6.45 13.24
CA ILE A 193 15.82 -7.76 12.56
C ILE A 193 14.79 -7.76 11.42
N LEU A 194 13.58 -7.28 11.67
CA LEU A 194 12.53 -7.23 10.66
C LEU A 194 12.93 -6.33 9.47
N TYR A 195 13.56 -5.17 9.74
CA TYR A 195 14.08 -4.30 8.68
C TYR A 195 15.21 -4.93 7.88
N LEU A 196 16.11 -5.67 8.53
CA LEU A 196 17.18 -6.39 7.81
C LEU A 196 16.63 -7.48 6.90
N ILE A 197 15.58 -8.20 7.34
CA ILE A 197 14.89 -9.18 6.50
C ILE A 197 14.24 -8.47 5.30
N TYR A 198 13.51 -7.38 5.55
CA TYR A 198 12.86 -6.57 4.52
C TYR A 198 13.85 -6.05 3.48
N LEU A 199 14.95 -5.45 3.93
CA LEU A 199 16.02 -4.97 3.06
C LEU A 199 16.65 -6.12 2.26
N GLY A 200 16.96 -7.25 2.92
CA GLY A 200 17.54 -8.42 2.25
C GLY A 200 16.65 -8.98 1.15
N MET A 201 15.34 -9.13 1.43
CA MET A 201 14.36 -9.56 0.42
C MET A 201 14.26 -8.56 -0.74
N THR A 202 14.28 -7.26 -0.46
CA THR A 202 14.25 -6.20 -1.49
C THR A 202 15.48 -6.27 -2.39
N VAL A 203 16.68 -6.43 -1.81
CA VAL A 203 17.94 -6.54 -2.57
C VAL A 203 17.96 -7.81 -3.43
N ILE A 204 17.51 -8.93 -2.90
CA ILE A 204 17.41 -10.19 -3.66
C ILE A 204 16.47 -10.02 -4.85
N LEU A 205 15.29 -9.46 -4.65
CA LEU A 205 14.33 -9.22 -5.72
C LEU A 205 14.90 -8.27 -6.79
N ALA A 206 15.45 -7.13 -6.36
CA ALA A 206 16.09 -6.18 -7.28
C ALA A 206 17.19 -6.86 -8.12
N SER A 207 18.02 -7.69 -7.50
CA SER A 207 19.09 -8.43 -8.19
C SER A 207 18.53 -9.42 -9.22
N ILE A 208 17.46 -10.17 -8.89
CA ILE A 208 16.81 -11.09 -9.83
C ILE A 208 16.24 -10.34 -11.04
N LEU A 209 15.56 -9.21 -10.80
CA LEU A 209 14.98 -8.38 -11.86
C LEU A 209 16.06 -7.71 -12.73
N MET A 210 17.21 -7.34 -12.14
CA MET A 210 18.35 -6.76 -12.89
C MET A 210 19.04 -7.80 -13.78
N ILE A 211 19.16 -9.03 -13.33
CA ILE A 211 19.85 -10.09 -14.08
C ILE A 211 18.95 -10.67 -15.17
N GLY A 212 17.68 -10.95 -14.86
CA GLY A 212 16.74 -11.57 -15.79
C GLY A 212 16.20 -10.60 -16.86
N PRO A 213 15.48 -11.07 -17.88
CA PRO A 213 14.79 -10.22 -18.84
C PRO A 213 13.64 -9.48 -18.10
N LEU A 214 13.64 -8.13 -18.15
CA LEU A 214 12.70 -7.33 -17.37
C LEU A 214 11.51 -6.86 -18.23
N ILE A 215 11.79 -6.11 -19.30
CA ILE A 215 10.79 -5.49 -20.16
C ILE A 215 10.92 -6.05 -21.57
N ASP A 216 9.81 -6.33 -22.21
CA ASP A 216 9.77 -6.58 -23.66
C ASP A 216 9.86 -5.22 -24.36
N THR A 217 11.10 -4.84 -24.69
CA THR A 217 11.41 -3.53 -25.27
C THR A 217 10.75 -3.33 -26.64
N ASN A 218 10.53 -4.39 -27.41
CA ASN A 218 9.86 -4.29 -28.71
C ASN A 218 8.37 -4.01 -28.54
N ALA A 219 7.68 -4.73 -27.67
CA ALA A 219 6.28 -4.50 -27.38
C ALA A 219 6.05 -3.11 -26.73
N ALA A 220 6.90 -2.72 -25.80
CA ALA A 220 6.84 -1.42 -25.14
C ALA A 220 7.09 -0.26 -26.13
N LEU A 221 8.09 -0.38 -27.03
CA LEU A 221 8.42 0.63 -28.05
C LEU A 221 7.27 0.80 -29.05
N GLN A 222 6.65 -0.31 -29.49
CA GLN A 222 5.50 -0.25 -30.40
C GLN A 222 4.28 0.44 -29.78
N ALA A 223 4.04 0.21 -28.48
CA ALA A 223 2.88 0.73 -27.79
C ALA A 223 3.06 2.18 -27.31
N THR A 224 4.24 2.55 -26.82
CA THR A 224 4.49 3.84 -26.16
C THR A 224 5.37 4.78 -26.99
N GLY A 225 6.05 4.28 -28.01
CA GLY A 225 7.05 5.04 -28.79
C GLY A 225 8.36 5.32 -28.03
N ILE A 226 8.54 4.74 -26.82
CA ILE A 226 9.70 4.99 -25.96
C ILE A 226 10.54 3.71 -25.83
N ASP A 227 11.86 3.85 -26.00
CA ASP A 227 12.81 2.76 -25.76
C ASP A 227 13.24 2.73 -24.28
N TYR A 228 12.84 1.66 -23.58
CA TYR A 228 13.17 1.43 -22.15
C TYR A 228 14.44 0.58 -21.96
N SER A 229 15.18 0.26 -23.00
CA SER A 229 16.35 -0.64 -22.93
C SER A 229 17.50 -0.06 -22.09
N GLY A 230 17.66 1.28 -22.09
CA GLY A 230 18.77 1.97 -21.43
C GLY A 230 18.66 2.02 -19.92
N ASP A 231 17.47 1.92 -19.33
CA ASP A 231 17.20 2.19 -17.92
C ASP A 231 16.78 0.96 -17.09
N LYS A 232 17.20 -0.23 -17.52
CA LYS A 232 16.82 -1.50 -16.88
C LYS A 232 17.04 -1.52 -15.38
N VAL A 233 18.17 -0.99 -14.89
CA VAL A 233 18.51 -0.95 -13.46
C VAL A 233 17.51 -0.08 -12.71
N PHE A 234 17.13 1.05 -13.27
CA PHE A 234 16.16 1.97 -12.68
C PHE A 234 14.77 1.31 -12.58
N HIS A 235 14.28 0.70 -13.67
CA HIS A 235 12.99 0.02 -13.67
C HIS A 235 12.96 -1.18 -12.73
N ALA A 236 14.04 -1.96 -12.66
CA ALA A 236 14.16 -3.08 -11.72
C ALA A 236 14.10 -2.62 -10.25
N LEU A 237 14.78 -1.51 -9.94
CA LEU A 237 14.82 -0.95 -8.59
C LEU A 237 13.45 -0.40 -8.16
N ILE A 238 12.79 0.37 -9.04
CA ILE A 238 11.44 0.90 -8.80
C ILE A 238 10.45 -0.23 -8.58
N THR A 239 10.47 -1.26 -9.45
CA THR A 239 9.59 -2.42 -9.31
C THR A 239 9.86 -3.17 -8.01
N ALA A 240 11.12 -3.35 -7.62
CA ALA A 240 11.47 -3.99 -6.36
C ALA A 240 10.97 -3.18 -5.14
N PHE A 241 11.02 -1.86 -5.16
CA PHE A 241 10.46 -1.02 -4.10
C PHE A 241 8.94 -1.13 -4.02
N GLY A 242 8.25 -1.10 -5.17
CA GLY A 242 6.81 -1.28 -5.23
C GLY A 242 6.37 -2.66 -4.73
N CYS A 243 7.09 -3.72 -5.09
CA CYS A 243 6.83 -5.08 -4.58
C CYS A 243 7.09 -5.19 -3.08
N ALA A 244 8.23 -4.68 -2.60
CA ALA A 244 8.59 -4.76 -1.19
C ALA A 244 7.60 -4.02 -0.29
N GLY A 245 7.19 -2.81 -0.69
CA GLY A 245 6.16 -2.05 0.00
C GLY A 245 4.76 -2.60 -0.22
N THR A 246 4.54 -3.48 -1.20
CA THR A 246 3.21 -3.87 -1.72
C THR A 246 2.39 -2.64 -2.11
N GLY A 247 2.97 -1.74 -2.94
CA GLY A 247 2.39 -0.44 -3.22
C GLY A 247 2.00 -0.17 -4.67
N GLY A 248 2.60 -0.86 -5.65
CA GLY A 248 2.10 -0.94 -7.04
C GLY A 248 2.38 0.21 -7.99
N PHE A 249 3.09 1.25 -7.59
CA PHE A 249 3.49 2.27 -8.54
C PHE A 249 4.41 1.72 -9.63
N GLY A 250 3.96 1.80 -10.88
CA GLY A 250 4.74 1.42 -12.04
C GLY A 250 5.74 2.51 -12.46
N SER A 251 6.72 2.11 -13.27
CA SER A 251 7.72 2.98 -13.89
C SER A 251 7.48 3.21 -15.39
N ILE A 252 6.52 2.51 -15.96
CA ILE A 252 6.09 2.60 -17.35
C ILE A 252 4.56 2.62 -17.42
N PRO A 253 3.96 3.14 -18.49
CA PRO A 253 2.51 3.14 -18.68
C PRO A 253 1.93 1.71 -18.57
N ASN A 254 0.68 1.62 -18.15
CA ASN A 254 -0.04 0.35 -17.99
C ASN A 254 0.65 -0.64 -17.02
N SER A 255 1.37 -0.10 -16.01
CA SER A 255 1.98 -0.88 -14.92
C SER A 255 3.01 -1.92 -15.43
N LEU A 256 2.76 -3.22 -15.28
CA LEU A 256 3.69 -4.31 -15.66
C LEU A 256 3.23 -5.11 -16.88
N GLN A 257 2.39 -4.51 -17.71
CA GLN A 257 1.86 -5.13 -18.93
C GLN A 257 2.97 -5.55 -19.90
N TYR A 258 3.93 -4.64 -20.15
CA TYR A 258 5.06 -4.87 -21.07
C TYR A 258 6.25 -5.58 -20.43
N PHE A 259 6.09 -6.08 -19.21
CA PHE A 259 7.10 -6.88 -18.56
C PHE A 259 7.07 -8.32 -19.11
N THR A 260 8.25 -8.91 -19.23
CA THR A 260 8.37 -10.30 -19.71
C THR A 260 7.66 -11.29 -18.79
N PRO A 261 7.23 -12.46 -19.29
CA PRO A 261 6.65 -13.52 -18.45
C PRO A 261 7.52 -13.87 -17.24
N PHE A 262 8.85 -13.91 -17.41
CA PHE A 262 9.80 -14.11 -16.31
C PHE A 262 9.64 -13.07 -15.21
N ALA A 263 9.60 -11.78 -15.59
CA ALA A 263 9.46 -10.69 -14.63
C ALA A 263 8.09 -10.71 -13.94
N GLN A 264 7.02 -11.00 -14.68
CA GLN A 264 5.66 -11.09 -14.14
C GLN A 264 5.53 -12.23 -13.12
N TYR A 265 6.10 -13.41 -13.38
CA TYR A 265 6.14 -14.50 -12.40
C TYR A 265 7.00 -14.15 -11.19
N THR A 266 8.18 -13.55 -11.41
CA THR A 266 9.07 -13.11 -10.32
C THR A 266 8.37 -12.14 -9.39
N VAL A 267 7.67 -11.13 -9.96
CA VAL A 267 6.89 -10.16 -9.19
C VAL A 267 5.73 -10.84 -8.47
N SER A 268 4.97 -11.74 -9.12
CA SER A 268 3.87 -12.45 -8.48
C SER A 268 4.32 -13.21 -7.24
N ILE A 269 5.41 -13.96 -7.36
CA ILE A 269 5.98 -14.72 -6.25
C ILE A 269 6.50 -13.78 -5.16
N ALA A 270 7.18 -12.70 -5.53
CA ALA A 270 7.67 -11.71 -4.59
C ALA A 270 6.52 -11.06 -3.78
N LEU A 271 5.43 -10.66 -4.45
CA LEU A 271 4.26 -10.10 -3.80
C LEU A 271 3.66 -11.07 -2.79
N LEU A 272 3.47 -12.35 -3.16
CA LEU A 272 2.98 -13.36 -2.23
C LEU A 272 3.90 -13.53 -1.03
N LEU A 273 5.22 -13.46 -1.22
CA LEU A 273 6.20 -13.53 -0.13
C LEU A 273 6.14 -12.28 0.76
N PHE A 274 6.10 -11.07 0.22
CA PHE A 274 5.96 -9.85 1.02
C PHE A 274 4.59 -9.76 1.74
N GLY A 275 3.57 -10.48 1.28
CA GLY A 275 2.28 -10.66 1.95
C GLY A 275 2.31 -11.58 3.17
N ILE A 276 3.40 -12.32 3.43
CA ILE A 276 3.57 -13.16 4.60
C ILE A 276 4.03 -12.33 5.81
N ASN A 277 3.58 -12.69 7.00
CA ASN A 277 4.03 -12.10 8.25
C ASN A 277 5.56 -12.19 8.41
N PHE A 278 6.24 -11.06 8.58
CA PHE A 278 7.71 -11.01 8.71
C PHE A 278 8.26 -11.79 9.91
N THR A 279 7.43 -12.03 10.95
CA THR A 279 7.79 -12.91 12.06
C THR A 279 8.06 -14.35 11.61
N MET A 280 7.37 -14.81 10.56
CA MET A 280 7.56 -16.16 10.03
C MET A 280 8.95 -16.33 9.40
N TYR A 281 9.46 -15.31 8.71
CA TYR A 281 10.83 -15.32 8.20
C TYR A 281 11.88 -15.39 9.32
N TYR A 282 11.64 -14.66 10.41
CA TYR A 282 12.48 -14.77 11.59
C TYR A 282 12.47 -16.20 12.17
N LEU A 283 11.28 -16.84 12.24
CA LEU A 283 11.18 -18.23 12.70
C LEU A 283 11.94 -19.21 11.78
N ILE A 284 11.93 -18.98 10.48
CA ILE A 284 12.72 -19.75 9.51
C ILE A 284 14.22 -19.60 9.80
N LEU A 285 14.69 -18.35 10.00
CA LEU A 285 16.10 -18.06 10.26
C LEU A 285 16.64 -18.71 11.55
N ILE A 286 15.79 -18.88 12.57
CA ILE A 286 16.17 -19.57 13.83
C ILE A 286 15.88 -21.08 13.80
N GLY A 287 15.58 -21.66 12.63
CA GLY A 287 15.38 -23.09 12.43
C GLY A 287 14.04 -23.65 12.88
N LYS A 288 13.05 -22.81 13.24
CA LYS A 288 11.70 -23.21 13.64
C LYS A 288 10.71 -23.34 12.49
N ILE A 289 11.13 -23.97 11.39
CA ILE A 289 10.34 -24.11 10.16
C ILE A 289 9.00 -24.83 10.40
N LYS A 290 8.98 -25.83 11.29
CA LYS A 290 7.75 -26.59 11.62
C LYS A 290 6.65 -25.70 12.21
N ASP A 291 7.01 -24.68 12.97
CA ASP A 291 6.03 -23.75 13.55
C ASP A 291 5.38 -22.87 12.47
N VAL A 292 6.13 -22.51 11.44
CA VAL A 292 5.63 -21.75 10.28
C VAL A 292 4.56 -22.56 9.54
N PHE A 293 4.83 -23.82 9.19
CA PHE A 293 3.85 -24.65 8.49
C PHE A 293 2.65 -25.09 9.33
N ARG A 294 2.74 -24.97 10.66
CA ARG A 294 1.61 -25.22 11.56
C ARG A 294 0.67 -24.01 11.69
N SER A 295 1.12 -22.81 11.33
CA SER A 295 0.32 -21.59 11.40
C SER A 295 -0.99 -21.72 10.64
N GLU A 296 -2.10 -21.41 11.30
CA GLU A 296 -3.43 -21.39 10.71
C GLU A 296 -3.56 -20.23 9.71
N GLU A 297 -2.94 -19.08 10.02
CA GLU A 297 -2.99 -17.91 9.15
C GLU A 297 -2.31 -18.18 7.81
N ILE A 298 -1.12 -18.82 7.80
CA ILE A 298 -0.42 -19.22 6.57
C ILE A 298 -1.28 -20.17 5.74
N LYS A 299 -1.86 -21.20 6.36
CA LYS A 299 -2.69 -22.18 5.65
C LYS A 299 -3.91 -21.49 5.00
N THR A 300 -4.57 -20.61 5.74
CA THR A 300 -5.73 -19.87 5.23
C THR A 300 -5.32 -18.94 4.09
N TYR A 301 -4.21 -18.20 4.23
CA TYR A 301 -3.69 -17.31 3.21
C TYR A 301 -3.43 -18.04 1.89
N PHE A 302 -2.68 -19.15 1.91
CA PHE A 302 -2.44 -19.94 0.69
C PHE A 302 -3.69 -20.63 0.15
N SER A 303 -4.62 -21.04 1.02
CA SER A 303 -5.90 -21.62 0.57
C SER A 303 -6.74 -20.60 -0.19
N ILE A 304 -6.77 -19.34 0.26
CA ILE A 304 -7.47 -18.24 -0.43
C ILE A 304 -6.81 -18.01 -1.81
N ILE A 305 -5.48 -17.94 -1.87
CA ILE A 305 -4.75 -17.74 -3.13
C ILE A 305 -5.08 -18.85 -4.13
N ILE A 306 -4.95 -20.10 -3.73
CA ILE A 306 -5.20 -21.26 -4.61
C ILE A 306 -6.65 -21.25 -5.10
N ALA A 307 -7.61 -20.99 -4.22
CA ALA A 307 -9.03 -20.94 -4.59
C ALA A 307 -9.31 -19.76 -5.55
N ALA A 308 -8.80 -18.57 -5.28
CA ALA A 308 -9.00 -17.39 -6.12
C ALA A 308 -8.36 -17.57 -7.51
N VAL A 309 -7.10 -18.01 -7.57
CA VAL A 309 -6.40 -18.29 -8.84
C VAL A 309 -7.15 -19.37 -9.63
N GLY A 310 -7.57 -20.45 -8.98
CA GLY A 310 -8.33 -21.53 -9.63
C GLY A 310 -9.66 -21.05 -10.22
N LEU A 311 -10.43 -20.27 -9.45
CA LEU A 311 -11.71 -19.74 -9.92
C LEU A 311 -11.54 -18.76 -11.09
N ILE A 312 -10.57 -17.85 -11.03
CA ILE A 312 -10.29 -16.90 -12.11
C ILE A 312 -9.80 -17.65 -13.36
N PHE A 313 -8.85 -18.57 -13.20
CA PHE A 313 -8.32 -19.36 -14.30
C PHE A 313 -9.42 -20.15 -15.03
N ILE A 314 -10.29 -20.82 -14.28
CA ILE A 314 -11.45 -21.53 -14.82
C ILE A 314 -12.40 -20.56 -15.53
N SER A 315 -12.69 -19.41 -14.90
CA SER A 315 -13.56 -18.38 -15.48
C SER A 315 -13.00 -17.83 -16.81
N LEU A 316 -11.70 -17.60 -16.91
CA LEU A 316 -11.06 -17.11 -18.14
C LEU A 316 -11.08 -18.16 -19.26
N LYS A 317 -10.94 -19.45 -18.93
CA LYS A 317 -11.00 -20.54 -19.93
C LYS A 317 -12.43 -20.89 -20.35
N LEU A 318 -13.41 -20.77 -19.45
CA LEU A 318 -14.82 -21.05 -19.74
C LEU A 318 -15.58 -19.80 -20.22
N GLY A 319 -15.07 -18.60 -19.99
CA GLY A 319 -15.75 -17.32 -20.26
C GLY A 319 -16.14 -17.13 -21.71
N GLY A 320 -15.31 -17.59 -22.66
CA GLY A 320 -15.66 -17.61 -24.08
C GLY A 320 -16.84 -18.51 -24.44
N ILE A 321 -17.25 -19.40 -23.54
CA ILE A 321 -18.39 -20.32 -23.73
C ILE A 321 -19.68 -19.79 -23.05
N ILE A 322 -19.51 -19.09 -21.91
CA ILE A 322 -20.63 -18.70 -21.02
C ILE A 322 -21.10 -17.27 -21.27
N ASP A 323 -20.19 -16.35 -21.55
CA ASP A 323 -20.49 -14.92 -21.72
C ASP A 323 -20.29 -14.47 -23.17
N SER A 324 -21.30 -14.68 -24.00
CA SER A 324 -21.33 -14.16 -25.40
C SER A 324 -21.31 -12.62 -25.47
N PHE A 325 -21.48 -11.92 -24.37
CA PHE A 325 -21.52 -10.45 -24.25
C PHE A 325 -20.29 -9.81 -23.59
N ALA A 326 -19.41 -10.60 -22.98
CA ALA A 326 -18.16 -10.05 -22.44
C ALA A 326 -17.19 -9.84 -23.60
N ILE A 327 -16.61 -8.64 -23.70
CA ILE A 327 -15.39 -8.42 -24.48
C ILE A 327 -14.30 -9.19 -23.75
N THR A 328 -14.27 -10.49 -23.94
CA THR A 328 -13.28 -11.37 -23.30
C THR A 328 -11.96 -11.17 -24.04
N GLN A 329 -10.98 -10.73 -23.32
CA GLN A 329 -9.59 -10.89 -23.74
C GLN A 329 -9.34 -12.40 -23.86
N ASN A 330 -9.36 -12.92 -25.09
CA ASN A 330 -9.04 -14.33 -25.32
C ASN A 330 -7.54 -14.51 -25.12
N TYR A 331 -7.18 -15.18 -24.05
CA TYR A 331 -5.80 -15.61 -23.87
C TYR A 331 -5.54 -16.83 -24.77
N ASP A 332 -4.63 -16.66 -25.74
CA ASP A 332 -4.32 -17.68 -26.74
C ASP A 332 -3.76 -18.95 -26.08
N THR A 333 -2.95 -18.79 -25.03
CA THR A 333 -2.32 -19.89 -24.34
C THR A 333 -2.89 -20.13 -22.93
N THR A 334 -2.81 -21.38 -22.48
CA THR A 334 -3.17 -21.77 -21.09
C THR A 334 -2.22 -21.13 -20.09
N GLU A 335 -0.95 -20.93 -20.49
CA GLU A 335 0.08 -20.27 -19.70
C GLU A 335 -0.29 -18.82 -19.40
N GLU A 336 -0.70 -18.05 -20.41
CA GLU A 336 -1.11 -16.64 -20.23
C GLU A 336 -2.27 -16.50 -19.28
N ALA A 337 -3.32 -17.29 -19.47
CA ALA A 337 -4.47 -17.28 -18.57
C ALA A 337 -4.07 -17.59 -17.11
N PHE A 338 -3.17 -18.55 -16.90
CA PHE A 338 -2.67 -18.88 -15.57
C PHE A 338 -1.79 -17.78 -15.00
N ARG A 339 -0.86 -17.24 -15.77
CA ARG A 339 0.07 -16.18 -15.38
C ARG A 339 -0.66 -14.92 -14.94
N HIS A 340 -1.61 -14.46 -15.74
CA HIS A 340 -2.41 -13.26 -15.41
C HIS A 340 -3.35 -13.51 -14.23
N SER A 341 -3.94 -14.71 -14.10
CA SER A 341 -4.74 -15.08 -12.92
C SER A 341 -3.90 -15.05 -11.64
N LEU A 342 -2.72 -15.66 -11.66
CA LEU A 342 -1.80 -15.68 -10.52
C LEU A 342 -1.32 -14.27 -10.17
N PHE A 343 -0.96 -13.47 -11.20
CA PHE A 343 -0.45 -12.12 -11.02
C PHE A 343 -1.51 -11.23 -10.37
N GLN A 344 -2.74 -11.20 -10.91
CA GLN A 344 -3.78 -10.31 -10.39
C GLN A 344 -4.24 -10.71 -8.98
N VAL A 345 -4.36 -12.01 -8.69
CA VAL A 345 -4.64 -12.48 -7.33
C VAL A 345 -3.51 -12.10 -6.37
N ALA A 346 -2.26 -12.32 -6.76
CA ALA A 346 -1.11 -11.94 -5.95
C ALA A 346 -1.10 -10.43 -5.68
N SER A 347 -1.31 -9.63 -6.71
CA SER A 347 -1.31 -8.17 -6.62
C SER A 347 -2.45 -7.61 -5.76
N ILE A 348 -3.68 -8.05 -6.00
CA ILE A 348 -4.86 -7.52 -5.31
C ILE A 348 -4.94 -8.02 -3.85
N LEU A 349 -4.70 -9.31 -3.60
CA LEU A 349 -4.78 -9.87 -2.24
C LEU A 349 -3.66 -9.33 -1.33
N THR A 350 -2.48 -9.08 -1.87
CA THR A 350 -1.38 -8.46 -1.11
C THR A 350 -1.48 -6.94 -1.07
N THR A 351 -2.55 -6.39 -1.65
CA THR A 351 -2.81 -4.95 -1.73
C THR A 351 -1.67 -4.17 -2.41
N ALA A 352 -1.05 -4.77 -3.43
CA ALA A 352 0.04 -4.14 -4.16
C ALA A 352 -0.46 -3.26 -5.32
N GLY A 353 -1.49 -3.70 -6.05
CA GLY A 353 -2.09 -2.89 -7.11
C GLY A 353 -1.35 -2.88 -8.45
N PHE A 354 -0.30 -3.65 -8.63
CA PHE A 354 0.29 -3.84 -9.95
C PHE A 354 -0.68 -4.56 -10.90
N SER A 355 -0.64 -4.22 -12.17
CA SER A 355 -1.46 -4.86 -13.21
C SER A 355 -0.58 -5.39 -14.34
N SER A 356 -0.85 -6.62 -14.76
CA SER A 356 -0.20 -7.24 -15.92
C SER A 356 -1.10 -7.27 -17.15
N THR A 357 -2.36 -6.90 -17.00
CA THR A 357 -3.40 -6.87 -18.02
C THR A 357 -4.58 -6.03 -17.54
N ASP A 358 -5.46 -5.63 -18.45
CA ASP A 358 -6.73 -4.98 -18.10
C ASP A 358 -7.74 -6.02 -17.58
N TYR A 359 -7.80 -6.22 -16.26
CA TYR A 359 -8.74 -7.14 -15.65
C TYR A 359 -10.19 -6.61 -15.63
N ASP A 360 -10.39 -5.36 -16.01
CA ASP A 360 -11.73 -4.77 -16.05
C ASP A 360 -12.57 -5.30 -17.23
N VAL A 361 -11.91 -5.88 -18.24
CA VAL A 361 -12.57 -6.58 -19.33
C VAL A 361 -12.81 -8.07 -19.06
N TRP A 362 -12.44 -8.58 -17.89
CA TRP A 362 -12.60 -9.98 -17.51
C TRP A 362 -14.07 -10.37 -17.25
N PRO A 363 -14.41 -11.68 -17.32
CA PRO A 363 -15.74 -12.16 -16.98
C PRO A 363 -16.17 -11.74 -15.57
N VAL A 364 -17.48 -11.60 -15.38
CA VAL A 364 -18.08 -11.13 -14.11
C VAL A 364 -17.61 -11.94 -12.90
N LEU A 365 -17.49 -13.28 -13.05
CA LEU A 365 -16.99 -14.13 -11.97
C LEU A 365 -15.57 -13.77 -11.54
N SER A 366 -14.68 -13.51 -12.50
CA SER A 366 -13.30 -13.09 -12.21
C SER A 366 -13.27 -11.74 -11.49
N LYS A 367 -14.06 -10.76 -11.95
CA LYS A 367 -14.19 -9.45 -11.27
C LYS A 367 -14.72 -9.60 -9.85
N MET A 368 -15.74 -10.43 -9.63
CA MET A 368 -16.27 -10.69 -8.28
C MET A 368 -15.24 -11.32 -7.35
N VAL A 369 -14.43 -12.26 -7.84
CA VAL A 369 -13.34 -12.85 -7.05
C VAL A 369 -12.29 -11.78 -6.69
N LEU A 370 -11.93 -10.90 -7.64
CA LEU A 370 -11.01 -9.79 -7.37
C LEU A 370 -11.59 -8.80 -6.36
N VAL A 371 -12.88 -8.43 -6.45
CA VAL A 371 -13.56 -7.56 -5.47
C VAL A 371 -13.52 -8.18 -4.07
N ILE A 372 -13.76 -9.49 -3.95
CA ILE A 372 -13.62 -10.19 -2.66
C ILE A 372 -12.17 -10.10 -2.15
N CYS A 373 -11.19 -10.33 -3.02
CA CYS A 373 -9.77 -10.18 -2.66
C CYS A 373 -9.41 -8.73 -2.27
N MET A 374 -10.05 -7.71 -2.87
CA MET A 374 -9.85 -6.29 -2.50
C MET A 374 -10.27 -5.99 -1.06
N LEU A 375 -11.34 -6.60 -0.59
CA LEU A 375 -11.80 -6.42 0.79
C LEU A 375 -10.99 -7.26 1.78
N MET A 376 -10.32 -8.31 1.30
CA MET A 376 -9.44 -9.16 2.08
C MET A 376 -8.01 -8.67 1.94
N GLY A 377 -7.27 -8.61 3.02
CA GLY A 377 -5.83 -8.30 3.00
C GLY A 377 -5.00 -9.54 3.28
N ALA A 378 -3.70 -9.45 3.03
CA ALA A 378 -2.74 -10.50 3.36
C ALA A 378 -2.58 -10.68 4.89
N MET A 379 -1.52 -11.37 5.32
CA MET A 379 -1.31 -11.71 6.73
C MET A 379 -1.04 -10.49 7.61
N ALA A 380 -1.44 -10.56 8.86
CA ALA A 380 -1.07 -9.55 9.87
C ALA A 380 0.45 -9.53 10.07
N GLY A 381 1.05 -8.32 10.15
CA GLY A 381 2.50 -8.17 10.25
C GLY A 381 3.27 -8.40 8.93
N SER A 382 2.60 -8.29 7.80
CA SER A 382 3.15 -8.11 6.47
C SER A 382 3.12 -6.63 6.06
N THR A 383 3.62 -6.30 4.86
CA THR A 383 3.56 -4.94 4.29
C THR A 383 2.18 -4.57 3.75
N ALA A 384 1.31 -5.55 3.48
CA ALA A 384 -0.01 -5.39 2.90
C ALA A 384 -0.98 -4.55 3.76
N GLY A 385 -1.97 -3.93 3.12
CA GLY A 385 -3.10 -3.22 3.73
C GLY A 385 -4.34 -4.10 3.99
N GLY A 386 -5.54 -3.53 3.95
CA GLY A 386 -6.83 -4.21 4.01
C GLY A 386 -7.17 -4.92 5.32
N ILE A 387 -8.29 -5.65 5.31
CA ILE A 387 -8.70 -6.50 6.44
C ILE A 387 -7.82 -7.74 6.49
N LYS A 388 -6.99 -7.84 7.49
CA LYS A 388 -6.00 -8.93 7.59
C LYS A 388 -6.65 -10.32 7.65
N THR A 389 -6.00 -11.30 7.01
CA THR A 389 -6.44 -12.70 7.00
C THR A 389 -6.73 -13.24 8.41
N SER A 390 -5.91 -12.88 9.42
CA SER A 390 -6.14 -13.27 10.82
C SER A 390 -7.49 -12.80 11.37
N ARG A 391 -7.92 -11.56 11.03
CA ARG A 391 -9.22 -11.04 11.46
C ARG A 391 -10.39 -11.79 10.83
N ILE A 392 -10.25 -12.15 9.56
CA ILE A 392 -11.27 -12.95 8.86
C ILE A 392 -11.43 -14.32 9.52
N VAL A 393 -10.31 -15.00 9.82
CA VAL A 393 -10.33 -16.29 10.52
C VAL A 393 -10.99 -16.15 11.92
N ILE A 394 -10.63 -15.11 12.68
CA ILE A 394 -11.21 -14.86 14.00
C ILE A 394 -12.70 -14.54 13.90
N ALA A 395 -13.12 -13.72 12.94
CA ALA A 395 -14.52 -13.37 12.71
C ALA A 395 -15.37 -14.60 12.36
N VAL A 396 -14.89 -15.46 11.45
CA VAL A 396 -15.58 -16.71 11.08
C VAL A 396 -15.70 -17.65 12.28
N LYS A 397 -14.61 -17.83 13.06
CA LYS A 397 -14.63 -18.64 14.28
C LYS A 397 -15.56 -18.04 15.34
N GLY A 398 -15.56 -16.71 15.49
CA GLY A 398 -16.44 -15.99 16.41
C GLY A 398 -17.92 -16.16 16.05
N SER A 399 -18.26 -16.01 14.77
CA SER A 399 -19.63 -16.24 14.26
C SER A 399 -20.09 -17.68 14.50
N TYR A 400 -19.22 -18.65 14.24
CA TYR A 400 -19.51 -20.06 14.52
C TYR A 400 -19.76 -20.33 16.02
N ILE A 401 -18.97 -19.72 16.90
CA ILE A 401 -19.19 -19.81 18.35
C ILE A 401 -20.54 -19.22 18.74
N ASN A 402 -20.88 -18.03 18.21
CA ASN A 402 -22.14 -17.36 18.53
C ASN A 402 -23.35 -18.19 18.06
N ILE A 403 -23.31 -18.78 16.86
CA ILE A 403 -24.35 -19.69 16.38
C ILE A 403 -24.47 -20.90 17.32
N ARG A 404 -23.36 -21.52 17.72
CA ARG A 404 -23.40 -22.66 18.64
C ARG A 404 -23.93 -22.30 20.04
N LYS A 405 -23.62 -21.10 20.55
CA LYS A 405 -24.19 -20.61 21.82
C LYS A 405 -25.70 -20.41 21.71
N LEU A 406 -26.23 -19.98 20.57
CA LEU A 406 -27.67 -19.86 20.33
C LEU A 406 -28.37 -21.24 20.34
N ILE A 407 -27.74 -22.25 19.72
CA ILE A 407 -28.29 -23.62 19.69
C ILE A 407 -28.15 -24.30 21.08
N ASN A 408 -27.04 -24.10 21.73
CA ASN A 408 -26.77 -24.67 23.05
C ASN A 408 -26.20 -23.60 24.01
N PRO A 409 -27.03 -22.94 24.85
CA PRO A 409 -26.59 -21.89 25.78
C PRO A 409 -25.54 -22.30 26.77
N ARG A 410 -25.41 -23.60 27.06
CA ARG A 410 -24.38 -24.14 27.98
C ARG A 410 -23.04 -24.44 27.28
N TYR A 411 -22.93 -24.17 26.00
CA TYR A 411 -21.70 -24.42 25.23
C TYR A 411 -20.58 -23.48 25.69
N VAL A 412 -19.49 -24.08 26.19
CA VAL A 412 -18.28 -23.35 26.54
C VAL A 412 -17.35 -23.34 25.31
N PRO A 413 -17.11 -22.20 24.67
CA PRO A 413 -16.29 -22.12 23.48
C PRO A 413 -14.82 -22.42 23.78
N LYS A 414 -14.22 -23.31 22.99
CA LYS A 414 -12.78 -23.65 23.03
C LYS A 414 -12.10 -23.33 21.69
N ALA A 415 -12.55 -22.25 21.01
CA ALA A 415 -11.90 -21.87 19.76
C ALA A 415 -10.47 -21.42 20.03
N LYS A 416 -9.56 -21.89 19.19
CA LYS A 416 -8.15 -21.53 19.23
C LYS A 416 -7.78 -20.80 17.93
N PHE A 417 -6.82 -19.90 18.03
CA PHE A 417 -6.14 -19.30 16.90
C PHE A 417 -4.64 -19.31 17.19
N GLU A 418 -3.84 -19.78 16.24
CA GLU A 418 -2.39 -19.97 16.42
C GLU A 418 -2.04 -20.72 17.73
N GLY A 419 -2.82 -21.78 18.04
CA GLY A 419 -2.63 -22.59 19.24
C GLY A 419 -3.07 -21.97 20.56
N LYS A 420 -3.50 -20.69 20.59
CA LYS A 420 -3.97 -19.97 21.79
C LYS A 420 -5.49 -19.91 21.81
N LEU A 421 -6.08 -20.02 23.01
CA LEU A 421 -7.51 -19.83 23.18
C LEU A 421 -7.89 -18.39 22.82
N LEU A 422 -8.95 -18.23 22.03
CA LEU A 422 -9.53 -16.94 21.70
C LEU A 422 -10.33 -16.41 22.88
N GLU A 423 -9.90 -15.27 23.41
CA GLU A 423 -10.67 -14.53 24.39
C GLU A 423 -11.88 -13.87 23.73
N GLU A 424 -13.02 -13.81 24.43
CA GLU A 424 -14.24 -13.17 23.95
C GLU A 424 -14.01 -11.68 23.61
N LYS A 425 -13.14 -11.01 24.38
CA LYS A 425 -12.70 -9.64 24.11
C LYS A 425 -12.06 -9.51 22.74
N THR A 426 -11.16 -10.42 22.35
CA THR A 426 -10.49 -10.38 21.05
C THR A 426 -11.49 -10.55 19.89
N ILE A 427 -12.49 -11.42 20.06
CA ILE A 427 -13.55 -11.63 19.08
C ILE A 427 -14.39 -10.35 18.93
N ASN A 428 -14.77 -9.73 20.05
CA ASN A 428 -15.56 -8.49 20.05
C ASN A 428 -14.77 -7.31 19.45
N ASP A 429 -13.47 -7.21 19.74
CA ASP A 429 -12.60 -6.18 19.15
C ASP A 429 -12.53 -6.32 17.63
N VAL A 430 -12.48 -7.56 17.08
CA VAL A 430 -12.49 -7.82 15.64
C VAL A 430 -13.83 -7.44 15.02
N PHE A 431 -14.97 -7.81 15.65
CA PHE A 431 -16.29 -7.39 15.14
C PHE A 431 -16.46 -5.87 15.18
N ALA A 432 -16.04 -5.22 16.25
CA ALA A 432 -16.06 -3.75 16.35
C ALA A 432 -15.22 -3.09 15.24
N PHE A 433 -14.04 -3.64 14.93
CA PHE A 433 -13.21 -3.16 13.84
C PHE A 433 -13.92 -3.29 12.49
N ILE A 434 -14.49 -4.47 12.17
CA ILE A 434 -15.19 -4.71 10.90
C ILE A 434 -16.39 -3.77 10.77
N THR A 435 -17.15 -3.56 11.85
CA THR A 435 -18.29 -2.64 11.86
C THR A 435 -17.86 -1.19 11.60
N MET A 436 -16.79 -0.72 12.27
CA MET A 436 -16.26 0.62 12.03
C MET A 436 -15.70 0.76 10.61
N TYR A 437 -15.05 -0.27 10.09
CA TYR A 437 -14.53 -0.31 8.73
C TYR A 437 -15.68 -0.16 7.72
N ALA A 438 -16.75 -0.94 7.87
CA ALA A 438 -17.93 -0.83 7.01
C ALA A 438 -18.59 0.56 7.13
N GLY A 439 -18.67 1.13 8.34
CA GLY A 439 -19.24 2.46 8.56
C GLY A 439 -18.44 3.57 7.85
N VAL A 440 -17.11 3.56 7.95
CA VAL A 440 -16.24 4.52 7.24
C VAL A 440 -16.34 4.32 5.73
N PHE A 441 -16.38 3.07 5.25
CA PHE A 441 -16.56 2.75 3.85
C PHE A 441 -17.84 3.34 3.28
N VAL A 442 -18.97 3.11 3.93
CA VAL A 442 -20.28 3.65 3.51
C VAL A 442 -20.29 5.18 3.55
N LEU A 443 -19.70 5.79 4.60
CA LEU A 443 -19.63 7.24 4.71
C LEU A 443 -18.79 7.85 3.56
N ALA A 444 -17.63 7.28 3.26
CA ALA A 444 -16.79 7.74 2.15
C ALA A 444 -17.53 7.59 0.80
N MET A 445 -18.21 6.46 0.58
CA MET A 445 -19.05 6.22 -0.61
C MET A 445 -20.13 7.30 -0.77
N LEU A 446 -20.85 7.60 0.32
CA LEU A 446 -21.89 8.63 0.29
C LEU A 446 -21.31 10.01 -0.06
N ILE A 447 -20.14 10.36 0.48
CA ILE A 447 -19.54 11.67 0.23
C ILE A 447 -19.09 11.78 -1.23
N ILE A 448 -18.38 10.80 -1.79
CA ILE A 448 -17.90 10.87 -3.18
C ILE A 448 -19.04 10.73 -4.21
N SER A 449 -20.21 10.20 -3.80
CA SER A 449 -21.39 10.17 -4.66
C SER A 449 -21.94 11.55 -5.01
N PHE A 450 -21.54 12.60 -4.28
CA PHE A 450 -21.87 14.00 -4.62
C PHE A 450 -20.89 14.62 -5.62
N ASP A 451 -19.84 13.89 -6.03
CA ASP A 451 -18.85 14.43 -6.97
C ASP A 451 -19.49 14.70 -8.35
N PRO A 452 -19.23 15.87 -8.95
CA PRO A 452 -19.72 16.20 -10.30
C PRO A 452 -19.21 15.26 -11.40
N VAL A 453 -18.15 14.51 -11.16
CA VAL A 453 -17.61 13.53 -12.13
C VAL A 453 -18.58 12.38 -12.39
N ASN A 454 -19.51 12.13 -11.46
CA ASN A 454 -20.48 11.06 -11.60
C ASN A 454 -21.37 11.28 -12.85
N GLY A 455 -21.42 10.26 -13.72
CA GLY A 455 -22.12 10.32 -15.01
C GLY A 455 -21.28 10.83 -16.17
N THR A 456 -20.04 11.28 -15.94
CA THR A 456 -19.12 11.62 -17.03
C THR A 456 -18.48 10.36 -17.62
N THR A 457 -18.13 10.42 -18.91
CA THR A 457 -17.49 9.32 -19.62
C THR A 457 -16.02 9.61 -19.80
N VAL A 458 -15.17 8.62 -19.50
CA VAL A 458 -13.72 8.67 -19.68
C VAL A 458 -13.33 7.64 -20.72
N ILE A 459 -12.39 7.99 -21.60
CA ILE A 459 -11.83 7.05 -22.58
C ILE A 459 -10.57 6.44 -21.99
N ILE A 460 -10.58 5.13 -21.82
CA ILE A 460 -9.44 4.35 -21.34
C ILE A 460 -8.77 3.71 -22.54
N ASN A 461 -7.49 3.98 -22.76
CA ASN A 461 -6.72 3.34 -23.81
C ASN A 461 -6.44 1.88 -23.44
N SER A 462 -7.13 0.96 -24.09
CA SER A 462 -6.92 -0.48 -23.95
C SER A 462 -5.93 -1.01 -24.98
N ASP A 463 -5.41 -2.22 -24.76
CA ASP A 463 -4.44 -2.91 -25.63
C ASP A 463 -4.88 -3.09 -27.09
N ALA A 464 -6.16 -2.98 -27.37
CA ALA A 464 -6.75 -3.19 -28.69
C ALA A 464 -6.72 -1.94 -29.62
N GLY A 465 -6.08 -0.84 -29.20
CA GLY A 465 -5.96 0.38 -30.01
C GLY A 465 -7.27 1.20 -30.15
N ALA A 466 -8.39 0.69 -29.70
CA ALA A 466 -9.64 1.43 -29.60
C ALA A 466 -9.88 1.80 -28.14
N GLY A 467 -9.91 3.10 -27.83
CA GLY A 467 -10.21 3.57 -26.48
C GLY A 467 -11.58 3.03 -26.03
N ARG A 468 -11.64 2.46 -24.84
CA ARG A 468 -12.89 2.00 -24.22
C ARG A 468 -13.52 3.18 -23.47
N GLU A 469 -14.77 3.49 -23.82
CA GLU A 469 -15.56 4.47 -23.09
C GLU A 469 -16.11 3.85 -21.81
N VAL A 470 -15.84 4.48 -20.69
CA VAL A 470 -16.28 4.03 -19.36
C VAL A 470 -16.91 5.21 -18.63
N THR A 471 -18.07 4.98 -18.05
CA THR A 471 -18.78 6.02 -17.29
C THR A 471 -18.43 5.94 -15.82
N HIS A 472 -18.10 7.08 -15.21
CA HIS A 472 -18.03 7.19 -13.76
C HIS A 472 -19.37 6.88 -13.12
N GLY A 473 -19.47 5.72 -12.46
CA GLY A 473 -20.70 5.23 -11.88
C GLY A 473 -20.54 4.69 -10.47
N PHE A 474 -21.58 4.01 -10.00
CA PHE A 474 -21.59 3.40 -8.67
C PHE A 474 -20.40 2.43 -8.47
N PHE A 475 -20.08 1.61 -9.47
CA PHE A 475 -19.01 0.61 -9.34
C PHE A 475 -17.62 1.24 -9.35
N SER A 476 -17.43 2.33 -10.13
CA SER A 476 -16.21 3.14 -10.08
C SER A 476 -15.99 3.72 -8.68
N ASN A 477 -17.00 4.35 -8.08
CA ASN A 477 -16.93 4.91 -6.72
C ASN A 477 -16.72 3.82 -5.65
N PHE A 478 -17.46 2.71 -5.76
CA PHE A 478 -17.31 1.58 -4.84
C PHE A 478 -15.89 1.05 -4.85
N SER A 479 -15.33 0.81 -6.04
CA SER A 479 -13.99 0.28 -6.17
C SER A 479 -12.90 1.30 -5.81
N ALA A 480 -13.13 2.61 -6.05
CA ALA A 480 -12.24 3.68 -5.61
C ALA A 480 -12.11 3.71 -4.09
N VAL A 481 -13.24 3.68 -3.35
CA VAL A 481 -13.21 3.64 -1.88
C VAL A 481 -12.64 2.32 -1.38
N ALA A 482 -13.01 1.18 -1.98
CA ALA A 482 -12.47 -0.13 -1.61
C ALA A 482 -10.95 -0.18 -1.79
N SER A 483 -10.45 0.33 -2.90
CA SER A 483 -9.03 0.40 -3.21
C SER A 483 -8.28 1.34 -2.26
N CYS A 484 -8.75 2.56 -2.07
CA CYS A 484 -8.12 3.54 -1.16
C CYS A 484 -8.13 3.06 0.29
N MET A 485 -9.25 2.47 0.75
CA MET A 485 -9.38 2.04 2.14
C MET A 485 -8.66 0.73 2.45
N SER A 486 -8.51 -0.15 1.45
CA SER A 486 -7.70 -1.37 1.58
C SER A 486 -6.22 -1.16 1.20
N ASN A 487 -5.86 0.03 0.71
CA ASN A 487 -4.52 0.40 0.23
C ASN A 487 -4.04 -0.52 -0.92
N ILE A 488 -4.81 -0.60 -2.02
CA ILE A 488 -4.55 -1.50 -3.16
C ILE A 488 -4.01 -0.75 -4.38
N GLY A 489 -4.59 0.42 -4.71
CA GLY A 489 -4.26 1.24 -5.86
C GLY A 489 -5.38 1.31 -6.89
N PRO A 490 -5.38 0.47 -7.93
CA PRO A 490 -6.43 0.49 -8.94
C PRO A 490 -7.76 -0.07 -8.40
N GLY A 491 -8.86 0.39 -9.00
CA GLY A 491 -10.20 -0.12 -8.80
C GLY A 491 -10.72 -0.82 -10.05
N PHE A 492 -11.94 -0.46 -10.45
CA PHE A 492 -12.62 -0.91 -11.67
C PHE A 492 -13.22 0.28 -12.41
N GLU A 493 -13.55 0.08 -13.67
CA GLU A 493 -14.14 1.09 -14.54
C GLU A 493 -13.24 2.36 -14.63
N ALA A 494 -13.79 3.53 -14.32
CA ALA A 494 -13.11 4.81 -14.44
C ALA A 494 -11.87 4.98 -13.53
N VAL A 495 -11.64 4.09 -12.56
CA VAL A 495 -10.44 3.99 -11.73
C VAL A 495 -9.77 2.63 -11.86
N GLY A 496 -9.96 1.98 -12.99
CA GLY A 496 -9.43 0.66 -13.33
C GLY A 496 -7.90 0.63 -13.47
N PRO A 497 -7.35 -0.52 -13.89
CA PRO A 497 -5.89 -0.75 -13.91
C PRO A 497 -5.13 0.17 -14.87
N TYR A 498 -5.79 0.71 -15.89
CA TYR A 498 -5.23 1.61 -16.90
C TYR A 498 -5.84 3.01 -16.85
N ALA A 499 -6.57 3.31 -15.77
CA ALA A 499 -7.16 4.61 -15.50
C ALA A 499 -6.49 5.30 -14.31
N SER A 500 -6.85 6.55 -14.07
CA SER A 500 -6.33 7.36 -12.97
C SER A 500 -7.47 7.93 -12.11
N PHE A 501 -7.11 8.47 -10.96
CA PHE A 501 -8.04 9.18 -10.06
C PHE A 501 -8.16 10.69 -10.41
N SER A 502 -7.60 11.13 -11.54
CA SER A 502 -7.58 12.55 -11.96
C SER A 502 -8.97 13.15 -12.19
N GLY A 503 -9.96 12.30 -12.49
CA GLY A 503 -11.34 12.74 -12.73
C GLY A 503 -12.05 13.29 -11.50
N TYR A 504 -11.66 12.91 -10.27
CA TYR A 504 -12.32 13.38 -9.06
C TYR A 504 -11.99 14.84 -8.74
N ASN A 505 -12.96 15.57 -8.17
CA ASN A 505 -12.74 16.94 -7.73
C ASN A 505 -11.83 16.99 -6.48
N TRP A 506 -11.31 18.17 -6.16
CA TRP A 506 -10.41 18.37 -5.02
C TRP A 506 -10.97 17.89 -3.68
N PHE A 507 -12.30 17.97 -3.47
CA PHE A 507 -12.94 17.56 -2.21
C PHE A 507 -12.95 16.02 -2.10
N SER A 508 -13.37 15.32 -3.15
CA SER A 508 -13.32 13.86 -3.21
C SER A 508 -11.89 13.33 -3.12
N THR A 509 -10.92 14.01 -3.75
CA THR A 509 -9.50 13.68 -3.64
C THR A 509 -9.01 13.76 -2.19
N ILE A 510 -9.44 14.77 -1.41
CA ILE A 510 -9.13 14.85 0.03
C ILE A 510 -9.77 13.69 0.80
N ILE A 511 -11.02 13.35 0.52
CA ILE A 511 -11.72 12.23 1.18
C ILE A 511 -11.01 10.90 0.88
N LEU A 512 -10.66 10.64 -0.38
CA LEU A 512 -9.93 9.44 -0.77
C LEU A 512 -8.53 9.41 -0.13
N THR A 513 -7.84 10.55 -0.03
CA THR A 513 -6.56 10.68 0.70
C THR A 513 -6.71 10.31 2.18
N LEU A 514 -7.76 10.77 2.82
CA LEU A 514 -8.06 10.41 4.21
C LEU A 514 -8.44 8.94 4.37
N THR A 515 -9.16 8.35 3.41
CA THR A 515 -9.47 6.91 3.45
C THR A 515 -8.23 6.04 3.33
N MET A 516 -7.24 6.43 2.50
CA MET A 516 -5.94 5.74 2.44
C MET A 516 -5.22 5.77 3.79
N LEU A 517 -5.21 6.93 4.46
CA LEU A 517 -4.62 7.08 5.79
C LEU A 517 -5.35 6.24 6.84
N ILE A 518 -6.69 6.25 6.83
CA ILE A 518 -7.55 5.47 7.74
C ILE A 518 -7.31 3.97 7.54
N GLY A 519 -7.23 3.52 6.30
CA GLY A 519 -6.94 2.14 5.94
C GLY A 519 -5.60 1.67 6.50
N ARG A 520 -4.54 2.46 6.28
CA ARG A 520 -3.18 2.15 6.73
C ARG A 520 -3.03 2.12 8.24
N LEU A 521 -3.64 3.06 8.95
CA LEU A 521 -3.55 3.20 10.41
C LEU A 521 -4.62 2.41 11.17
N GLU A 522 -5.45 1.65 10.46
CA GLU A 522 -6.49 0.79 11.03
C GLU A 522 -7.50 1.57 11.91
N ILE A 523 -7.97 2.72 11.42
CA ILE A 523 -9.09 3.52 11.94
C ILE A 523 -8.79 4.24 13.27
N LEU A 524 -8.41 3.52 14.34
CA LEU A 524 -8.31 4.05 15.70
C LEU A 524 -7.38 5.26 15.85
N PRO A 525 -6.14 5.29 15.30
CA PRO A 525 -5.25 6.44 15.43
C PRO A 525 -5.84 7.74 14.85
N VAL A 526 -6.55 7.62 13.72
CA VAL A 526 -7.16 8.77 13.05
C VAL A 526 -8.35 9.29 13.85
N PHE A 527 -9.24 8.42 14.35
CA PHE A 527 -10.35 8.85 15.21
C PHE A 527 -9.88 9.49 16.50
N ILE A 528 -8.81 8.96 17.12
CA ILE A 528 -8.20 9.54 18.32
C ILE A 528 -7.62 10.92 18.01
N LEU A 529 -6.99 11.13 16.85
CA LEU A 529 -6.47 12.43 16.44
C LEU A 529 -7.59 13.50 16.39
N PHE A 530 -8.73 13.17 15.78
CA PHE A 530 -9.85 14.11 15.64
C PHE A 530 -10.72 14.25 16.89
N SER A 531 -10.55 13.43 17.91
CA SER A 531 -11.33 13.54 19.15
C SER A 531 -10.89 14.72 20.02
N PRO A 532 -11.78 15.68 20.35
CA PRO A 532 -11.44 16.84 21.20
C PRO A 532 -10.92 16.44 22.59
N ARG A 533 -11.35 15.27 23.11
CA ARG A 533 -10.91 14.75 24.41
C ARG A 533 -9.42 14.34 24.41
N THR A 534 -8.85 14.05 23.26
CA THR A 534 -7.43 13.71 23.14
C THR A 534 -6.54 14.89 23.49
N TRP A 535 -6.96 16.11 23.13
CA TRP A 535 -6.19 17.34 23.28
C TRP A 535 -6.34 18.01 24.63
N LYS A 536 -7.35 17.63 25.45
CA LYS A 536 -7.52 18.16 26.80
C LYS A 536 -6.44 17.63 27.73
N LYS A 537 -5.88 18.52 28.59
CA LYS A 537 -5.03 18.13 29.71
C LYS A 537 -5.87 17.29 30.68
N ILE A 538 -5.40 16.13 31.06
CA ILE A 538 -5.88 15.38 32.22
C ILE A 538 -5.13 15.91 33.42
#